data_e2d33fac34440f13ace5dbf7aa7fdef6
#
_entry.id   e2d33fac34440f13ace5dbf7aa7fdef6
#
_cell.length_a   1.000
_cell.length_b   1.000
_cell.length_c   1.000
_cell.angle_alpha   90.00
_cell.angle_beta   90.00
_cell.angle_gamma   90.00
#
_symmetry.space_group_name_H-M   'P 1'
#
loop_
_entity.id
_entity.type
_entity.pdbx_description
1 polymer ?
#
loop_
_entity_poly.entity_id
_entity_poly.type
_entity_poly.pdbx_seq_one_letter_code
_entity_poly.pdbx_strand_id
1 'polypeptide(L)'
;MIEELQIRVSPKVAYYNEEIVHFIASERHISHTRIKGVRILKRSIDARKQRVMVNLKVRAYIDEPVNNSHLIPPIEYKKVDGTRQAIVVGAGPGGLFAALRLIELGIKPILLERGKNVVDRRVDIAKISREGIIDPNSNYSFGEGGAGAYSDGKLYTRSKKRGSVDRILGILHQHGASENILIDAHPHIGSDKLPLIIEKIRHTILDCGGEVHFGTLVTKLTLKDGEVVGVECADGSQYSGQVILATGHSARDVYAMLKDENIQLEAKGIAIGVRLEHPQHLIDQIQYHSKQGRGEYLPAAEYSFVTQVDGRGVYSFCMCPGGVVVPAASSPGQLVVNGMSPSNRGTYWSNSGMVVEIHPEDLPEKYQQYQELAMMHYQEDLERTCFEQAKCSQVAGAQRMKDFVEGKPSKLIPPSSFPAGLQPSRLDQWLPKFIGDRLRKAFKVFGNAAKGFLTNEAIVIGVETRTSSPVRIPRDRDTLSHITVKGLYPCGEGAGYAGGIVSSAIDGERCAEALATTFND
;
A
#
# COMPACT_ATOMS: atom_id res chain seq x y z
N MET A 1 29.75 2.12 -29.80
CA MET A 1 28.46 2.83 -30.06
C MET A 1 27.43 2.32 -29.07
N ILE A 2 26.71 3.25 -28.43
CA ILE A 2 25.61 2.92 -27.49
C ILE A 2 24.29 3.24 -28.18
N GLU A 3 23.35 2.30 -28.20
CA GLU A 3 22.05 2.48 -28.85
C GLU A 3 20.90 2.11 -27.90
N GLU A 4 19.86 2.94 -27.81
CA GLU A 4 18.63 2.63 -27.07
C GLU A 4 17.56 2.12 -28.04
N LEU A 5 17.04 0.93 -27.76
CA LEU A 5 16.09 0.21 -28.59
C LEU A 5 14.82 -0.11 -27.84
N GLN A 6 13.70 -0.07 -28.54
CA GLN A 6 12.44 -0.64 -28.07
C GLN A 6 12.17 -1.92 -28.85
N ILE A 7 12.10 -3.04 -28.13
CA ILE A 7 11.88 -4.37 -28.70
C ILE A 7 10.67 -5.03 -28.07
N ARG A 8 10.02 -5.90 -28.84
CA ARG A 8 8.90 -6.71 -28.38
C ARG A 8 9.22 -8.17 -28.62
N VAL A 9 9.43 -8.92 -27.54
CA VAL A 9 9.99 -10.27 -27.58
C VAL A 9 9.12 -11.27 -26.82
N SER A 10 9.39 -12.57 -27.01
CA SER A 10 8.74 -13.61 -26.20
C SER A 10 9.21 -13.56 -24.74
N PRO A 11 8.43 -14.10 -23.78
CA PRO A 11 8.84 -14.15 -22.37
C PRO A 11 10.22 -14.82 -22.18
N LYS A 12 10.52 -15.90 -22.89
CA LYS A 12 11.82 -16.57 -22.84
C LYS A 12 12.97 -15.65 -23.23
N VAL A 13 12.84 -14.93 -24.35
CA VAL A 13 13.87 -13.99 -24.80
C VAL A 13 14.06 -12.83 -23.81
N ALA A 14 12.96 -12.33 -23.22
CA ALA A 14 13.01 -11.26 -22.23
C ALA A 14 13.67 -11.67 -20.91
N TYR A 15 13.73 -12.96 -20.61
CA TYR A 15 14.24 -13.50 -19.35
C TYR A 15 15.77 -13.59 -19.32
N TYR A 16 16.41 -13.89 -20.47
CA TYR A 16 17.86 -14.07 -20.57
C TYR A 16 18.51 -12.94 -21.35
N ASN A 17 19.48 -12.26 -20.74
CA ASN A 17 20.22 -11.17 -21.43
C ASN A 17 20.90 -11.64 -22.72
N GLU A 18 21.41 -12.87 -22.76
CA GLU A 18 22.02 -13.47 -23.94
C GLU A 18 21.03 -13.60 -25.10
N GLU A 19 19.80 -14.02 -24.83
CA GLU A 19 18.73 -14.10 -25.84
C GLU A 19 18.36 -12.72 -26.38
N ILE A 20 18.37 -11.69 -25.51
CA ILE A 20 18.14 -10.28 -25.93
C ILE A 20 19.29 -9.84 -26.87
N VAL A 21 20.54 -10.17 -26.54
CA VAL A 21 21.70 -9.88 -27.40
C VAL A 21 21.55 -10.54 -28.77
N HIS A 22 21.22 -11.83 -28.80
CA HIS A 22 21.00 -12.56 -30.07
C HIS A 22 19.85 -11.97 -30.89
N PHE A 23 18.74 -11.61 -30.22
CA PHE A 23 17.61 -10.97 -30.88
C PHE A 23 18.01 -9.64 -31.53
N ILE A 24 18.71 -8.76 -30.80
CA ILE A 24 19.17 -7.46 -31.32
C ILE A 24 20.16 -7.64 -32.47
N ALA A 25 21.11 -8.60 -32.34
CA ALA A 25 22.08 -8.90 -33.37
C ALA A 25 21.41 -9.33 -34.68
N SER A 26 20.38 -10.18 -34.60
CA SER A 26 19.57 -10.61 -35.75
C SER A 26 18.84 -9.44 -36.40
N GLU A 27 18.13 -8.61 -35.60
CA GLU A 27 17.38 -7.46 -36.10
C GLU A 27 18.28 -6.39 -36.75
N ARG A 28 19.53 -6.26 -36.27
CA ARG A 28 20.51 -5.28 -36.76
C ARG A 28 21.45 -5.85 -37.83
N HIS A 29 21.34 -7.13 -38.17
CA HIS A 29 22.21 -7.81 -39.11
C HIS A 29 23.72 -7.67 -38.77
N ILE A 30 24.06 -7.73 -37.48
CA ILE A 30 25.44 -7.67 -36.98
C ILE A 30 25.80 -8.96 -36.23
N SER A 31 27.10 -9.24 -36.08
CA SER A 31 27.54 -10.34 -35.24
C SER A 31 27.18 -10.08 -33.78
N HIS A 32 26.63 -11.09 -33.07
CA HIS A 32 26.33 -11.00 -31.65
C HIS A 32 27.58 -10.69 -30.80
N THR A 33 28.79 -11.08 -31.26
CA THR A 33 30.06 -10.82 -30.58
C THR A 33 30.42 -9.33 -30.49
N ARG A 34 29.82 -8.50 -31.36
CA ARG A 34 29.98 -7.04 -31.33
C ARG A 34 29.15 -6.40 -30.21
N ILE A 35 28.06 -7.02 -29.79
CA ILE A 35 27.25 -6.53 -28.68
C ILE A 35 27.87 -7.02 -27.37
N LYS A 36 28.56 -6.14 -26.65
CA LYS A 36 29.28 -6.46 -25.41
C LYS A 36 28.34 -6.69 -24.23
N GLY A 37 27.10 -6.27 -24.36
CA GLY A 37 26.02 -6.51 -23.41
C GLY A 37 24.83 -5.60 -23.62
N VAL A 38 23.78 -5.85 -22.86
CA VAL A 38 22.55 -5.07 -22.85
C VAL A 38 22.18 -4.68 -21.43
N ARG A 39 21.59 -3.50 -21.27
CA ARG A 39 20.97 -3.07 -20.03
C ARG A 39 19.50 -2.79 -20.27
N ILE A 40 18.64 -3.45 -19.49
CA ILE A 40 17.20 -3.22 -19.56
C ILE A 40 16.91 -1.91 -18.84
N LEU A 41 16.21 -0.99 -19.51
CA LEU A 41 15.81 0.32 -18.97
C LEU A 41 14.33 0.35 -18.60
N LYS A 42 13.46 -0.41 -19.33
CA LYS A 42 12.04 -0.60 -18.99
C LYS A 42 11.58 -1.98 -19.44
N ARG A 43 10.67 -2.57 -18.67
CA ARG A 43 10.06 -3.86 -18.96
C ARG A 43 8.56 -3.83 -18.65
N SER A 44 7.74 -4.32 -19.58
CA SER A 44 6.31 -4.50 -19.35
C SER A 44 5.78 -5.75 -20.07
N ILE A 45 4.83 -6.43 -19.44
CA ILE A 45 4.20 -7.63 -20.01
C ILE A 45 2.94 -7.20 -20.75
N ASP A 46 2.78 -7.66 -21.98
CA ASP A 46 1.57 -7.47 -22.80
C ASP A 46 0.84 -8.81 -22.98
N ALA A 47 -0.17 -9.04 -22.13
CA ALA A 47 -1.01 -10.23 -22.13
C ALA A 47 -2.42 -9.97 -22.70
N ARG A 48 -2.62 -8.87 -23.44
CA ARG A 48 -3.94 -8.53 -24.02
C ARG A 48 -4.38 -9.46 -25.16
N LYS A 49 -3.43 -10.16 -25.77
CA LYS A 49 -3.66 -11.15 -26.84
C LYS A 49 -3.31 -12.54 -26.35
N GLN A 50 -3.78 -13.56 -27.05
CA GLN A 50 -3.53 -14.96 -26.72
C GLN A 50 -2.03 -15.30 -26.58
N ARG A 51 -1.15 -14.70 -27.40
CA ARG A 51 0.29 -14.82 -27.27
C ARG A 51 0.80 -13.67 -26.39
N VAL A 52 1.28 -14.01 -25.20
CA VAL A 52 1.92 -13.06 -24.30
C VAL A 52 3.25 -12.59 -24.85
N MET A 53 3.49 -11.29 -24.83
CA MET A 53 4.76 -10.66 -25.26
C MET A 53 5.29 -9.78 -24.15
N VAL A 54 6.60 -9.51 -24.18
CA VAL A 54 7.26 -8.57 -23.28
C VAL A 54 7.81 -7.41 -24.09
N ASN A 55 7.45 -6.19 -23.71
CA ASN A 55 8.01 -4.98 -24.27
C ASN A 55 9.19 -4.55 -23.40
N LEU A 56 10.36 -4.37 -24.04
CA LEU A 56 11.59 -3.92 -23.41
C LEU A 56 12.06 -2.62 -24.05
N LYS A 57 12.51 -1.68 -23.20
CA LYS A 57 13.44 -0.63 -23.63
C LYS A 57 14.82 -1.05 -23.14
N VAL A 58 15.77 -1.22 -24.05
CA VAL A 58 17.12 -1.69 -23.73
C VAL A 58 18.17 -0.73 -24.25
N ARG A 59 19.30 -0.66 -23.58
CA ARG A 59 20.53 0.00 -24.02
C ARG A 59 21.52 -1.08 -24.43
N ALA A 60 21.87 -1.13 -25.71
CA ALA A 60 22.84 -2.05 -26.28
C ALA A 60 24.22 -1.37 -26.40
N TYR A 61 25.27 -2.08 -25.99
CA TYR A 61 26.66 -1.64 -26.03
C TYR A 61 27.36 -2.37 -27.19
N ILE A 62 27.50 -1.70 -28.34
CA ILE A 62 28.08 -2.25 -29.55
C ILE A 62 29.54 -1.79 -29.66
N ASP A 63 30.48 -2.76 -29.62
CA ASP A 63 31.93 -2.53 -29.62
C ASP A 63 32.43 -1.63 -28.47
N GLU A 64 31.63 -1.48 -27.41
CA GLU A 64 31.94 -0.69 -26.23
C GLU A 64 31.65 -1.47 -24.93
N PRO A 65 32.41 -1.26 -23.86
CA PRO A 65 32.16 -1.92 -22.58
C PRO A 65 30.82 -1.49 -21.98
N VAL A 66 30.17 -2.41 -21.26
CA VAL A 66 28.91 -2.13 -20.55
C VAL A 66 29.17 -1.12 -19.44
N ASN A 67 28.39 -0.05 -19.43
CA ASN A 67 28.40 0.92 -18.33
C ASN A 67 27.40 0.49 -17.25
N ASN A 68 27.93 0.16 -16.06
CA ASN A 68 27.16 -0.29 -14.88
C ASN A 68 26.86 0.87 -13.90
N SER A 69 26.93 2.13 -14.35
CA SER A 69 26.55 3.27 -13.49
C SER A 69 25.09 3.14 -12.99
N HIS A 70 24.80 3.73 -11.87
CA HIS A 70 23.45 3.74 -11.32
C HIS A 70 22.44 4.31 -12.34
N LEU A 71 21.26 3.67 -12.47
CA LEU A 71 20.16 4.20 -13.31
C LEU A 71 19.63 5.52 -12.76
N ILE A 72 19.62 5.64 -11.42
CA ILE A 72 19.29 6.86 -10.69
C ILE A 72 20.45 7.12 -9.73
N PRO A 73 21.09 8.29 -9.77
CA PRO A 73 22.18 8.62 -8.86
C PRO A 73 21.72 8.55 -7.40
N PRO A 74 22.54 8.02 -6.48
CA PRO A 74 22.24 8.00 -5.06
C PRO A 74 22.21 9.41 -4.48
N ILE A 75 21.40 9.60 -3.44
CA ILE A 75 21.32 10.86 -2.70
C ILE A 75 22.35 10.83 -1.58
N GLU A 76 23.11 11.91 -1.44
CA GLU A 76 24.02 12.11 -0.31
C GLU A 76 23.29 12.77 0.86
N TYR A 77 23.15 12.05 1.97
CA TYR A 77 22.57 12.57 3.20
C TYR A 77 23.68 13.11 4.11
N LYS A 78 23.57 14.39 4.50
CA LYS A 78 24.56 15.05 5.39
C LYS A 78 24.04 15.13 6.81
N LYS A 79 24.96 15.17 7.79
CA LYS A 79 24.59 15.35 9.20
C LYS A 79 23.94 16.71 9.42
N VAL A 80 22.86 16.71 10.20
CA VAL A 80 22.17 17.92 10.65
C VAL A 80 22.68 18.33 12.03
N ASP A 81 22.76 19.64 12.29
CA ASP A 81 23.31 20.21 13.54
C ASP A 81 22.27 20.41 14.65
N GLY A 82 20.97 20.24 14.32
CA GLY A 82 19.87 20.41 15.26
C GLY A 82 19.46 21.86 15.54
N THR A 83 20.05 22.85 14.89
CA THR A 83 19.65 24.27 15.03
C THR A 83 18.21 24.50 14.53
N ARG A 84 17.78 23.75 13.52
CA ARG A 84 16.41 23.68 13.02
C ARG A 84 15.89 22.25 13.20
N GLN A 85 14.70 22.11 13.74
CA GLN A 85 14.08 20.80 13.95
C GLN A 85 12.60 20.80 13.61
N ALA A 86 12.06 19.63 13.24
CA ALA A 86 10.66 19.41 12.97
C ALA A 86 10.21 18.05 13.49
N ILE A 87 8.98 17.99 13.96
CA ILE A 87 8.36 16.76 14.46
C ILE A 87 7.67 16.04 13.29
N VAL A 88 7.89 14.73 13.20
CA VAL A 88 7.19 13.87 12.25
C VAL A 88 6.44 12.80 13.05
N VAL A 89 5.12 12.80 12.99
CA VAL A 89 4.27 11.84 13.72
C VAL A 89 3.87 10.71 12.78
N GLY A 90 4.37 9.51 13.08
CA GLY A 90 4.15 8.29 12.30
C GLY A 90 5.35 7.91 11.40
N ALA A 91 5.87 6.69 11.58
CA ALA A 91 6.99 6.12 10.82
C ALA A 91 6.54 5.29 9.60
N GLY A 92 5.39 5.62 9.01
CA GLY A 92 4.95 5.08 7.72
C GLY A 92 5.71 5.69 6.53
N PRO A 93 5.37 5.33 5.28
CA PRO A 93 6.08 5.87 4.11
C PRO A 93 6.09 7.40 4.05
N GLY A 94 4.98 8.06 4.42
CA GLY A 94 4.93 9.52 4.48
C GLY A 94 5.95 10.11 5.46
N GLY A 95 6.00 9.58 6.69
CA GLY A 95 6.90 10.08 7.72
C GLY A 95 8.38 9.77 7.47
N LEU A 96 8.69 8.55 7.04
CA LEU A 96 10.08 8.16 6.74
C LEU A 96 10.69 9.02 5.61
N PHE A 97 9.94 9.24 4.53
CA PHE A 97 10.42 10.08 3.41
C PHE A 97 10.39 11.57 3.75
N ALA A 98 9.47 12.03 4.61
CA ALA A 98 9.53 13.38 5.18
C ALA A 98 10.80 13.58 6.00
N ALA A 99 11.17 12.61 6.87
CA ALA A 99 12.37 12.67 7.69
C ALA A 99 13.64 12.69 6.84
N LEU A 100 13.75 11.84 5.81
CA LEU A 100 14.89 11.88 4.87
C LEU A 100 14.99 13.23 4.16
N ARG A 101 13.83 13.78 3.72
CA ARG A 101 13.83 15.06 3.02
C ARG A 101 14.19 16.23 3.94
N LEU A 102 13.74 16.21 5.18
CA LEU A 102 14.16 17.20 6.20
C LEU A 102 15.69 17.21 6.38
N ILE A 103 16.31 16.02 6.45
CA ILE A 103 17.80 15.91 6.54
C ILE A 103 18.47 16.56 5.33
N GLU A 104 18.00 16.30 4.10
CA GLU A 104 18.54 16.95 2.90
C GLU A 104 18.42 18.49 2.95
N LEU A 105 17.39 19.00 3.63
CA LEU A 105 17.13 20.43 3.81
C LEU A 105 17.86 21.03 5.04
N GLY A 106 18.70 20.21 5.72
CA GLY A 106 19.45 20.63 6.89
C GLY A 106 18.59 20.83 8.16
N ILE A 107 17.44 20.13 8.23
CA ILE A 107 16.51 20.19 9.36
C ILE A 107 16.53 18.84 10.07
N LYS A 108 16.69 18.84 11.39
CA LYS A 108 16.68 17.64 12.22
C LYS A 108 15.25 17.09 12.34
N PRO A 109 14.96 15.88 11.84
CA PRO A 109 13.67 15.24 12.09
C PRO A 109 13.65 14.60 13.48
N ILE A 110 12.54 14.79 14.21
CA ILE A 110 12.17 14.03 15.42
C ILE A 110 10.99 13.16 15.04
N LEU A 111 11.24 11.89 14.74
CA LEU A 111 10.24 10.94 14.27
C LEU A 111 9.63 10.18 15.46
N LEU A 112 8.33 10.32 15.66
CA LEU A 112 7.57 9.71 16.75
C LEU A 112 6.66 8.60 16.18
N GLU A 113 6.85 7.36 16.62
CA GLU A 113 6.06 6.20 16.19
C GLU A 113 5.44 5.51 17.42
N ARG A 114 4.11 5.34 17.37
CA ARG A 114 3.36 4.71 18.46
C ARG A 114 3.69 3.23 18.66
N GLY A 115 4.01 2.54 17.56
CA GLY A 115 4.32 1.12 17.58
C GLY A 115 5.80 0.82 17.73
N LYS A 116 6.14 -0.45 17.50
CA LYS A 116 7.50 -0.96 17.61
C LYS A 116 8.25 -0.87 16.29
N ASN A 117 9.58 -1.06 16.33
CA ASN A 117 10.38 -1.22 15.12
C ASN A 117 9.96 -2.47 14.32
N VAL A 118 10.39 -2.58 13.07
CA VAL A 118 9.96 -3.67 12.17
C VAL A 118 10.31 -5.07 12.66
N VAL A 119 11.32 -5.24 13.49
CA VAL A 119 11.72 -6.56 14.03
C VAL A 119 10.78 -6.97 15.15
N ASP A 120 10.60 -6.13 16.16
CA ASP A 120 9.79 -6.41 17.34
C ASP A 120 8.29 -6.49 17.03
N ARG A 121 7.83 -5.66 16.06
CA ARG A 121 6.46 -5.66 15.56
C ARG A 121 6.02 -7.01 14.98
N ARG A 122 6.94 -7.83 14.46
CA ARG A 122 6.63 -9.18 13.93
C ARG A 122 6.00 -10.09 14.98
N VAL A 123 6.44 -9.97 16.23
CA VAL A 123 5.91 -10.75 17.34
C VAL A 123 4.44 -10.40 17.59
N ASP A 124 4.11 -9.11 17.59
CA ASP A 124 2.73 -8.66 17.82
C ASP A 124 1.81 -9.06 16.66
N ILE A 125 2.28 -8.94 15.42
CA ILE A 125 1.56 -9.40 14.22
C ILE A 125 1.30 -10.91 14.29
N ALA A 126 2.28 -11.72 14.72
CA ALA A 126 2.11 -13.17 14.82
C ALA A 126 1.05 -13.56 15.88
N LYS A 127 0.92 -12.81 16.99
CA LYS A 127 -0.09 -13.03 18.02
C LYS A 127 -1.51 -12.84 17.49
N ILE A 128 -1.73 -11.92 16.56
CA ILE A 128 -3.06 -11.73 15.96
C ILE A 128 -3.54 -13.02 15.30
N SER A 129 -2.68 -13.66 14.51
CA SER A 129 -3.03 -14.88 13.79
C SER A 129 -3.08 -16.13 14.67
N ARG A 130 -2.22 -16.23 15.69
CA ARG A 130 -2.08 -17.44 16.53
C ARG A 130 -2.98 -17.43 17.75
N GLU A 131 -3.15 -16.28 18.37
CA GLU A 131 -3.78 -16.12 19.68
C GLU A 131 -5.02 -15.21 19.62
N GLY A 132 -5.26 -14.54 18.50
CA GLY A 132 -6.33 -13.55 18.36
C GLY A 132 -6.09 -12.26 19.16
N ILE A 133 -4.85 -12.04 19.65
CA ILE A 133 -4.49 -10.90 20.49
C ILE A 133 -4.00 -9.75 19.59
N ILE A 134 -4.63 -8.59 19.71
CA ILE A 134 -4.29 -7.37 18.98
C ILE A 134 -3.70 -6.36 19.97
N ASP A 135 -2.45 -5.97 19.75
CA ASP A 135 -1.86 -4.79 20.38
C ASP A 135 -2.36 -3.53 19.65
N PRO A 136 -3.09 -2.60 20.29
CA PRO A 136 -3.64 -1.42 19.64
C PRO A 136 -2.58 -0.44 19.17
N ASN A 137 -1.34 -0.55 19.60
CA ASN A 137 -0.23 0.30 19.22
C ASN A 137 0.76 -0.37 18.27
N SER A 138 0.79 -1.72 18.19
CA SER A 138 1.74 -2.46 17.37
C SER A 138 1.05 -3.63 16.66
N ASN A 139 0.75 -3.47 15.36
CA ASN A 139 -0.05 -4.41 14.57
C ASN A 139 0.22 -4.25 13.06
N TYR A 140 -0.66 -4.69 12.17
CA TYR A 140 -0.49 -4.49 10.71
C TYR A 140 -0.57 -3.02 10.25
N SER A 141 -1.21 -2.15 11.03
CA SER A 141 -1.36 -0.72 10.70
C SER A 141 -0.32 0.17 11.35
N PHE A 142 0.07 -0.14 12.59
CA PHE A 142 0.95 0.68 13.43
C PHE A 142 2.29 -0.01 13.69
N GLY A 143 3.32 0.80 13.81
CA GLY A 143 4.72 0.43 13.91
C GLY A 143 5.53 0.88 12.70
N GLU A 144 6.83 0.77 12.77
CA GLU A 144 7.78 1.21 11.76
C GLU A 144 7.43 0.67 10.36
N GLY A 145 7.41 1.57 9.37
CA GLY A 145 6.99 1.31 8.00
C GLY A 145 5.48 1.35 7.77
N GLY A 146 4.67 1.53 8.84
CA GLY A 146 3.21 1.60 8.76
C GLY A 146 2.57 0.35 8.16
N ALA A 147 1.38 0.50 7.57
CA ALA A 147 0.68 -0.60 6.89
C ALA A 147 1.43 -1.12 5.65
N GLY A 148 2.34 -0.32 5.09
CA GLY A 148 3.15 -0.69 3.93
C GLY A 148 4.16 -1.78 4.21
N ALA A 149 4.73 -1.85 5.42
CA ALA A 149 5.84 -2.75 5.78
C ALA A 149 5.55 -4.24 5.53
N TYR A 150 4.31 -4.65 5.77
CA TYR A 150 3.85 -6.04 5.61
C TYR A 150 2.73 -6.13 4.57
N SER A 151 2.94 -5.50 3.41
CA SER A 151 2.05 -5.55 2.24
C SER A 151 2.73 -6.24 1.05
N ASP A 152 2.06 -6.30 -0.11
CA ASP A 152 2.72 -6.67 -1.38
C ASP A 152 3.84 -5.69 -1.76
N GLY A 153 3.85 -4.49 -1.19
CA GLY A 153 4.86 -3.49 -1.48
C GLY A 153 4.77 -2.93 -2.89
N LYS A 154 3.56 -2.74 -3.44
CA LYS A 154 3.34 -2.12 -4.74
C LYS A 154 3.84 -0.69 -4.77
N LEU A 155 4.61 -0.38 -5.80
CA LEU A 155 5.23 0.93 -5.99
C LEU A 155 4.63 1.69 -7.19
N TYR A 156 3.63 1.11 -7.86
CA TYR A 156 2.95 1.78 -8.95
C TYR A 156 1.98 2.85 -8.42
N THR A 157 2.02 4.04 -9.01
CA THR A 157 1.05 5.11 -8.76
C THR A 157 0.59 5.74 -10.06
N ARG A 158 -0.69 6.09 -10.14
CA ARG A 158 -1.26 6.86 -11.25
C ARG A 158 -0.96 8.36 -11.14
N SER A 159 -0.65 8.84 -9.94
CA SER A 159 -0.40 10.26 -9.67
C SER A 159 1.06 10.62 -9.90
N LYS A 160 1.40 10.98 -11.14
CA LYS A 160 2.76 11.42 -11.52
C LYS A 160 2.96 12.95 -11.44
N LYS A 161 1.88 13.72 -11.23
CA LYS A 161 1.93 15.19 -11.27
C LYS A 161 2.37 15.84 -9.95
N ARG A 162 2.40 15.07 -8.84
CA ARG A 162 2.65 15.62 -7.51
C ARG A 162 4.10 15.59 -7.07
N GLY A 163 4.96 14.83 -7.75
CA GLY A 163 6.38 14.69 -7.45
C GLY A 163 7.02 13.56 -8.25
N SER A 164 8.32 13.34 -8.06
CA SER A 164 9.11 12.38 -8.82
C SER A 164 8.96 10.96 -8.27
N VAL A 165 8.28 10.10 -9.01
CA VAL A 165 8.22 8.65 -8.72
C VAL A 165 9.62 8.04 -8.79
N ASP A 166 10.41 8.41 -9.80
CA ASP A 166 11.75 7.86 -10.02
C ASP A 166 12.68 8.17 -8.83
N ARG A 167 12.54 9.37 -8.21
CA ARG A 167 13.26 9.71 -6.99
C ARG A 167 12.94 8.77 -5.83
N ILE A 168 11.66 8.51 -5.57
CA ILE A 168 11.24 7.59 -4.50
C ILE A 168 11.76 6.17 -4.74
N LEU A 169 11.66 5.69 -6.00
CA LEU A 169 12.22 4.38 -6.38
C LEU A 169 13.74 4.35 -6.22
N GLY A 170 14.43 5.42 -6.58
CA GLY A 170 15.88 5.57 -6.39
C GLY A 170 16.28 5.49 -4.91
N ILE A 171 15.55 6.16 -4.02
CA ILE A 171 15.77 6.09 -2.57
C ILE A 171 15.56 4.66 -2.05
N LEU A 172 14.49 3.99 -2.46
CA LEU A 172 14.23 2.60 -2.07
C LEU A 172 15.35 1.66 -2.59
N HIS A 173 15.82 1.87 -3.82
CA HIS A 173 16.94 1.12 -4.39
C HIS A 173 18.24 1.37 -3.63
N GLN A 174 18.56 2.62 -3.31
CA GLN A 174 19.72 3.00 -2.50
C GLN A 174 19.73 2.30 -1.14
N HIS A 175 18.55 2.05 -0.55
CA HIS A 175 18.39 1.35 0.71
C HIS A 175 18.23 -0.17 0.57
N GLY A 176 18.45 -0.72 -0.64
CA GLY A 176 18.59 -2.17 -0.87
C GLY A 176 17.42 -2.85 -1.58
N ALA A 177 16.49 -2.09 -2.15
CA ALA A 177 15.54 -2.68 -3.08
C ALA A 177 16.24 -3.12 -4.39
N SER A 178 15.72 -4.18 -5.02
CA SER A 178 16.23 -4.64 -6.31
C SER A 178 16.16 -3.55 -7.38
N GLU A 179 17.14 -3.49 -8.29
CA GLU A 179 17.13 -2.59 -9.46
C GLU A 179 15.89 -2.81 -10.35
N ASN A 180 15.26 -3.98 -10.28
CA ASN A 180 14.03 -4.26 -11.02
C ASN A 180 12.90 -3.26 -10.74
N ILE A 181 12.85 -2.67 -9.54
CA ILE A 181 11.83 -1.64 -9.24
C ILE A 181 11.96 -0.38 -10.10
N LEU A 182 13.15 -0.11 -10.64
CA LEU A 182 13.42 1.02 -11.55
C LEU A 182 13.03 0.71 -12.99
N ILE A 183 12.87 -0.58 -13.32
CA ILE A 183 12.74 -1.10 -14.67
C ILE A 183 11.30 -1.54 -14.95
N ASP A 184 10.66 -2.22 -13.99
CA ASP A 184 9.35 -2.84 -14.18
C ASP A 184 8.22 -1.80 -14.23
N ALA A 185 7.26 -2.01 -15.12
CA ALA A 185 6.08 -1.15 -15.25
C ALA A 185 5.17 -1.20 -14.02
N HIS A 186 5.12 -2.38 -13.35
CA HIS A 186 4.38 -2.59 -12.10
C HIS A 186 5.34 -3.10 -11.00
N PRO A 187 6.21 -2.22 -10.48
CA PRO A 187 7.23 -2.61 -9.53
C PRO A 187 6.62 -2.95 -8.15
N HIS A 188 7.22 -3.93 -7.48
CA HIS A 188 6.89 -4.29 -6.11
C HIS A 188 8.14 -4.75 -5.36
N ILE A 189 8.07 -4.80 -4.02
CA ILE A 189 9.19 -5.23 -3.18
C ILE A 189 8.86 -6.55 -2.46
N GLY A 190 7.68 -6.65 -1.86
CA GLY A 190 7.24 -7.81 -1.09
C GLY A 190 7.46 -7.68 0.42
N SER A 191 6.61 -8.38 1.18
CA SER A 191 6.56 -8.33 2.65
C SER A 191 7.79 -8.88 3.37
N ASP A 192 8.61 -9.66 2.68
CA ASP A 192 9.86 -10.23 3.20
C ASP A 192 11.08 -9.29 3.04
N LYS A 193 11.04 -8.37 2.09
CA LYS A 193 12.15 -7.46 1.75
C LYS A 193 11.94 -6.04 2.28
N LEU A 194 10.70 -5.57 2.27
CA LEU A 194 10.38 -4.19 2.62
C LEU A 194 10.80 -3.82 4.06
N PRO A 195 10.64 -4.69 5.09
CA PRO A 195 11.13 -4.40 6.43
C PRO A 195 12.64 -4.11 6.51
N LEU A 196 13.46 -4.81 5.72
CA LEU A 196 14.92 -4.61 5.68
C LEU A 196 15.30 -3.26 5.07
N ILE A 197 14.54 -2.79 4.10
CA ILE A 197 14.72 -1.49 3.45
C ILE A 197 14.34 -0.37 4.42
N ILE A 198 13.21 -0.53 5.11
CA ILE A 198 12.72 0.40 6.12
C ILE A 198 13.75 0.56 7.25
N GLU A 199 14.31 -0.54 7.74
CA GLU A 199 15.37 -0.52 8.75
C GLU A 199 16.61 0.28 8.30
N LYS A 200 17.06 0.10 7.04
CA LYS A 200 18.17 0.88 6.48
C LYS A 200 17.82 2.37 6.36
N ILE A 201 16.59 2.73 6.02
CA ILE A 201 16.13 4.12 6.01
C ILE A 201 16.24 4.71 7.41
N ARG A 202 15.78 3.98 8.44
CA ARG A 202 15.94 4.40 9.84
C ARG A 202 17.41 4.64 10.22
N HIS A 203 18.29 3.72 9.85
CA HIS A 203 19.73 3.92 10.11
C HIS A 203 20.27 5.18 9.43
N THR A 204 19.90 5.45 8.19
CA THR A 204 20.27 6.71 7.52
C THR A 204 19.79 7.94 8.29
N ILE A 205 18.55 7.92 8.80
CA ILE A 205 17.99 9.03 9.61
C ILE A 205 18.84 9.24 10.89
N LEU A 206 19.14 8.15 11.62
CA LEU A 206 19.91 8.20 12.87
C LEU A 206 21.36 8.63 12.63
N ASP A 207 22.02 8.06 11.62
CA ASP A 207 23.42 8.35 11.28
C ASP A 207 23.62 9.82 10.85
N CYS A 208 22.56 10.44 10.33
CA CYS A 208 22.56 11.85 9.96
C CYS A 208 22.12 12.80 11.09
N GLY A 209 21.88 12.28 12.30
CA GLY A 209 21.57 13.11 13.49
C GLY A 209 20.07 13.34 13.71
N GLY A 210 19.19 12.68 12.97
CA GLY A 210 17.77 12.62 13.28
C GLY A 210 17.48 11.74 14.49
N GLU A 211 16.28 11.84 15.03
CA GLU A 211 15.79 11.01 16.14
C GLU A 211 14.62 10.14 15.70
N VAL A 212 14.56 8.92 16.24
CA VAL A 212 13.43 7.98 16.02
C VAL A 212 13.03 7.39 17.37
N HIS A 213 11.81 7.67 17.79
CA HIS A 213 11.25 7.23 19.06
C HIS A 213 10.10 6.26 18.81
N PHE A 214 10.27 5.01 19.26
CA PHE A 214 9.22 3.97 19.20
C PHE A 214 8.45 3.90 20.51
N GLY A 215 7.23 3.33 20.48
CA GLY A 215 6.33 3.26 21.64
C GLY A 215 5.86 4.65 22.09
N THR A 216 5.96 5.65 21.21
CA THR A 216 5.68 7.05 21.51
C THR A 216 4.37 7.47 20.84
N LEU A 217 3.28 7.35 21.59
CA LEU A 217 1.92 7.70 21.15
C LEU A 217 1.66 9.19 21.40
N VAL A 218 1.54 9.98 20.34
CA VAL A 218 1.10 11.37 20.42
C VAL A 218 -0.39 11.39 20.71
N THR A 219 -0.78 12.11 21.77
CA THR A 219 -2.16 12.21 22.26
C THR A 219 -2.74 13.62 22.16
N LYS A 220 -1.88 14.64 21.94
CA LYS A 220 -2.32 16.03 21.87
C LYS A 220 -1.36 16.89 21.05
N LEU A 221 -1.89 17.91 20.38
CA LEU A 221 -1.11 18.99 19.78
C LEU A 221 -0.97 20.14 20.77
N THR A 222 0.24 20.69 20.90
CA THR A 222 0.46 21.89 21.70
C THR A 222 0.21 23.11 20.83
N LEU A 223 -0.86 23.83 21.12
CA LEU A 223 -1.30 25.00 20.37
C LEU A 223 -0.93 26.28 21.14
N LYS A 224 -0.40 27.27 20.42
CA LYS A 224 -0.17 28.63 20.91
C LYS A 224 -0.57 29.63 19.83
N ASP A 225 -1.48 30.54 20.15
CA ASP A 225 -1.94 31.60 19.24
C ASP A 225 -2.41 31.09 17.85
N GLY A 226 -3.05 29.91 17.81
CA GLY A 226 -3.55 29.28 16.57
C GLY A 226 -2.46 28.57 15.75
N GLU A 227 -1.29 28.36 16.31
CA GLU A 227 -0.18 27.64 15.70
C GLU A 227 0.20 26.40 16.52
N VAL A 228 0.53 25.29 15.84
CA VAL A 228 1.13 24.11 16.48
C VAL A 228 2.59 24.39 16.77
N VAL A 229 2.96 24.33 18.04
CA VAL A 229 4.32 24.54 18.54
C VAL A 229 4.95 23.29 19.13
N GLY A 230 4.21 22.17 19.15
CA GLY A 230 4.70 20.90 19.67
C GLY A 230 3.62 19.84 19.78
N VAL A 231 3.98 18.74 20.45
CA VAL A 231 3.08 17.61 20.76
C VAL A 231 3.30 17.10 22.18
N GLU A 232 2.25 16.51 22.76
CA GLU A 232 2.31 15.76 24.03
C GLU A 232 2.04 14.29 23.75
N CYS A 233 2.75 13.40 24.45
CA CYS A 233 2.65 11.97 24.30
C CYS A 233 1.99 11.31 25.51
N ALA A 234 1.51 10.08 25.33
CA ALA A 234 0.81 9.32 26.38
C ALA A 234 1.67 9.04 27.62
N ASP A 235 2.98 8.98 27.48
CA ASP A 235 3.96 8.80 28.57
C ASP A 235 4.32 10.11 29.30
N GLY A 236 3.72 11.24 28.89
CA GLY A 236 3.99 12.58 29.43
C GLY A 236 5.16 13.30 28.78
N SER A 237 5.87 12.67 27.83
CA SER A 237 6.93 13.36 27.07
C SER A 237 6.34 14.45 26.17
N GLN A 238 7.11 15.51 25.96
CA GLN A 238 6.74 16.65 25.11
C GLN A 238 7.86 16.95 24.12
N TYR A 239 7.47 17.27 22.89
CA TYR A 239 8.40 17.67 21.84
C TYR A 239 7.96 19.02 21.27
N SER A 240 8.93 19.89 21.01
CA SER A 240 8.66 21.25 20.50
C SER A 240 9.05 21.38 19.04
N GLY A 241 8.20 22.01 18.23
CA GLY A 241 8.41 22.26 16.81
C GLY A 241 7.13 22.15 15.99
N GLN A 242 7.22 22.51 14.72
CA GLN A 242 6.15 22.29 13.75
C GLN A 242 5.98 20.80 13.45
N VAL A 243 4.79 20.37 13.04
CA VAL A 243 4.39 18.96 12.98
C VAL A 243 3.99 18.53 11.57
N ILE A 244 4.66 17.52 11.04
CA ILE A 244 4.19 16.73 9.89
C ILE A 244 3.40 15.54 10.45
N LEU A 245 2.08 15.53 10.21
CA LEU A 245 1.17 14.50 10.74
C LEU A 245 0.97 13.40 9.71
N ALA A 246 1.71 12.29 9.82
CA ALA A 246 1.79 11.18 8.87
C ALA A 246 1.30 9.84 9.45
N THR A 247 0.23 9.84 10.24
CA THR A 247 -0.22 8.74 11.11
C THR A 247 -0.94 7.59 10.39
N GLY A 248 -1.22 7.73 9.08
CA GLY A 248 -1.99 6.74 8.31
C GLY A 248 -3.50 6.76 8.64
N HIS A 249 -4.29 6.06 7.82
CA HIS A 249 -5.76 6.15 7.89
C HIS A 249 -6.40 5.26 8.96
N SER A 250 -5.63 4.40 9.64
CA SER A 250 -6.14 3.54 10.72
C SER A 250 -6.02 4.18 12.12
N ALA A 251 -5.35 5.34 12.23
CA ALA A 251 -5.19 6.08 13.47
C ALA A 251 -6.46 6.90 13.80
N ARG A 252 -7.53 6.20 14.16
CA ARG A 252 -8.85 6.79 14.42
C ARG A 252 -8.88 7.71 15.63
N ASP A 253 -8.08 7.39 16.63
CA ASP A 253 -7.80 8.21 17.80
C ASP A 253 -7.24 9.59 17.45
N VAL A 254 -6.43 9.68 16.39
CA VAL A 254 -5.91 10.97 15.91
C VAL A 254 -7.04 11.83 15.32
N TYR A 255 -7.97 11.25 14.57
CA TYR A 255 -9.12 12.02 14.06
C TYR A 255 -10.04 12.50 15.19
N ALA A 256 -10.25 11.65 16.22
CA ALA A 256 -11.00 12.04 17.41
C ALA A 256 -10.29 13.19 18.16
N MET A 257 -8.99 13.05 18.41
CA MET A 257 -8.16 14.09 19.02
C MET A 257 -8.27 15.43 18.27
N LEU A 258 -8.11 15.42 16.94
CA LEU A 258 -8.21 16.65 16.13
C LEU A 258 -9.60 17.29 16.23
N LYS A 259 -10.67 16.48 16.25
CA LYS A 259 -12.04 16.99 16.43
C LYS A 259 -12.25 17.58 17.81
N ASP A 260 -11.76 16.94 18.87
CA ASP A 260 -11.86 17.41 20.25
C ASP A 260 -11.09 18.75 20.46
N GLU A 261 -10.00 18.95 19.73
CA GLU A 261 -9.23 20.18 19.69
C GLU A 261 -9.82 21.24 18.73
N ASN A 262 -11.01 21.01 18.16
CA ASN A 262 -11.69 21.86 17.19
C ASN A 262 -10.85 22.15 15.92
N ILE A 263 -9.98 21.23 15.53
CA ILE A 263 -9.24 21.28 14.27
C ILE A 263 -10.15 20.76 13.16
N GLN A 264 -10.31 21.55 12.11
CA GLN A 264 -11.25 21.25 11.02
C GLN A 264 -10.94 19.95 10.32
N LEU A 265 -11.97 19.13 10.13
CA LEU A 265 -11.94 17.85 9.38
C LEU A 265 -13.04 17.84 8.32
N GLU A 266 -12.94 16.94 7.35
CA GLU A 266 -13.96 16.70 6.33
C GLU A 266 -14.26 15.21 6.23
N ALA A 267 -15.54 14.84 6.12
CA ALA A 267 -15.93 13.47 5.78
C ALA A 267 -15.45 13.12 4.37
N LYS A 268 -14.92 11.92 4.20
CA LYS A 268 -14.40 11.46 2.91
C LYS A 268 -14.96 10.11 2.53
N GLY A 269 -15.43 9.98 1.27
CA GLY A 269 -15.84 8.70 0.71
C GLY A 269 -14.71 7.66 0.71
N ILE A 270 -15.09 6.41 0.93
CA ILE A 270 -14.22 5.24 0.97
C ILE A 270 -14.77 4.12 0.08
N ALA A 271 -14.11 2.97 0.07
CA ALA A 271 -14.68 1.77 -0.51
C ALA A 271 -14.63 0.63 0.52
N ILE A 272 -15.67 -0.16 0.59
CA ILE A 272 -15.82 -1.28 1.52
C ILE A 272 -16.28 -2.52 0.75
N GLY A 273 -15.83 -3.69 1.19
CA GLY A 273 -16.26 -4.95 0.61
C GLY A 273 -15.68 -6.16 1.32
N VAL A 274 -15.15 -7.07 0.53
CA VAL A 274 -14.66 -8.37 0.97
C VAL A 274 -13.28 -8.65 0.39
N ARG A 275 -12.56 -9.58 0.97
CA ARG A 275 -11.35 -10.15 0.36
C ARG A 275 -11.74 -11.37 -0.46
N LEU A 276 -11.37 -11.40 -1.72
CA LEU A 276 -11.59 -12.51 -2.64
C LEU A 276 -10.27 -13.25 -2.84
N GLU A 277 -10.24 -14.54 -2.54
CA GLU A 277 -9.07 -15.40 -2.71
C GLU A 277 -9.32 -16.44 -3.79
N HIS A 278 -8.33 -16.63 -4.68
CA HIS A 278 -8.31 -17.63 -5.75
C HIS A 278 -7.03 -18.47 -5.68
N PRO A 279 -7.02 -19.71 -6.22
CA PRO A 279 -5.77 -20.36 -6.61
C PRO A 279 -5.01 -19.50 -7.64
N GLN A 280 -3.73 -19.20 -7.38
CA GLN A 280 -2.93 -18.37 -8.30
C GLN A 280 -2.84 -18.97 -9.70
N HIS A 281 -2.73 -20.31 -9.79
CA HIS A 281 -2.66 -20.99 -11.09
C HIS A 281 -3.88 -20.72 -11.97
N LEU A 282 -5.08 -20.65 -11.39
CA LEU A 282 -6.29 -20.29 -12.11
C LEU A 282 -6.20 -18.87 -12.68
N ILE A 283 -5.71 -17.92 -11.88
CA ILE A 283 -5.52 -16.54 -12.34
C ILE A 283 -4.44 -16.47 -13.44
N ASP A 284 -3.35 -17.24 -13.31
CA ASP A 284 -2.32 -17.36 -14.35
C ASP A 284 -2.91 -17.88 -15.67
N GLN A 285 -3.76 -18.92 -15.61
CA GLN A 285 -4.43 -19.46 -16.80
C GLN A 285 -5.32 -18.41 -17.48
N ILE A 286 -6.12 -17.67 -16.70
CA ILE A 286 -7.03 -16.65 -17.20
C ILE A 286 -6.26 -15.50 -17.84
N GLN A 287 -5.27 -14.95 -17.14
CA GLN A 287 -4.59 -13.73 -17.55
C GLN A 287 -3.56 -13.95 -18.66
N TYR A 288 -2.93 -15.14 -18.69
CA TYR A 288 -1.96 -15.49 -19.72
C TYR A 288 -2.54 -16.35 -20.85
N HIS A 289 -3.85 -16.62 -20.82
CA HIS A 289 -4.55 -17.37 -21.86
C HIS A 289 -3.95 -18.75 -22.13
N SER A 290 -3.41 -19.41 -21.12
CA SER A 290 -2.66 -20.65 -21.20
C SER A 290 -3.16 -21.69 -20.19
N LYS A 291 -3.48 -22.90 -20.65
CA LYS A 291 -3.84 -24.02 -19.77
C LYS A 291 -2.72 -24.41 -18.80
N GLN A 292 -1.47 -24.13 -19.15
CA GLN A 292 -0.29 -24.36 -18.31
C GLN A 292 -0.03 -23.22 -17.31
N GLY A 293 -0.84 -22.14 -17.33
CA GLY A 293 -0.63 -20.95 -16.51
C GLY A 293 0.56 -20.13 -16.99
N ARG A 294 1.33 -19.58 -16.06
CA ARG A 294 2.44 -18.62 -16.33
C ARG A 294 3.69 -19.24 -16.92
N GLY A 295 3.87 -20.58 -16.80
CA GLY A 295 5.10 -21.24 -17.21
C GLY A 295 6.31 -20.79 -16.37
N GLU A 296 7.51 -20.85 -16.98
CA GLU A 296 8.79 -20.59 -16.30
C GLU A 296 9.21 -19.11 -16.32
N TYR A 297 8.80 -18.36 -17.35
CA TYR A 297 9.36 -17.03 -17.66
C TYR A 297 8.46 -15.86 -17.32
N LEU A 298 7.24 -16.11 -16.84
CA LEU A 298 6.29 -15.06 -16.46
C LEU A 298 6.11 -15.01 -14.93
N PRO A 299 5.93 -13.82 -14.35
CA PRO A 299 5.60 -13.68 -12.93
C PRO A 299 4.18 -14.19 -12.65
N ALA A 300 3.83 -14.29 -11.38
CA ALA A 300 2.45 -14.51 -10.96
C ALA A 300 1.54 -13.44 -11.55
N ALA A 301 0.48 -13.86 -12.22
CA ALA A 301 -0.42 -12.97 -12.91
C ALA A 301 -1.23 -12.11 -11.93
N GLU A 302 -1.42 -10.85 -12.29
CA GLU A 302 -2.29 -9.92 -11.58
C GLU A 302 -3.51 -9.56 -12.44
N TYR A 303 -4.59 -9.12 -11.79
CA TYR A 303 -5.77 -8.61 -12.46
C TYR A 303 -6.23 -7.28 -11.88
N SER A 304 -6.96 -6.52 -12.69
CA SER A 304 -7.63 -5.30 -12.28
C SER A 304 -9.01 -5.26 -12.92
N PHE A 305 -10.05 -5.29 -12.09
CA PHE A 305 -11.44 -5.21 -12.52
C PHE A 305 -12.07 -3.92 -12.01
N VAL A 306 -12.94 -3.35 -12.81
CA VAL A 306 -13.78 -2.21 -12.45
C VAL A 306 -15.09 -2.26 -13.22
N THR A 307 -16.18 -1.95 -12.56
CA THR A 307 -17.49 -1.79 -13.18
C THR A 307 -18.33 -0.79 -12.40
N GLN A 308 -19.40 -0.30 -13.02
CA GLN A 308 -20.42 0.50 -12.34
C GLN A 308 -21.65 -0.38 -12.05
N VAL A 309 -22.13 -0.33 -10.83
CA VAL A 309 -23.34 -1.03 -10.39
C VAL A 309 -24.22 -0.09 -9.59
N ASP A 310 -25.44 0.15 -10.07
CA ASP A 310 -26.43 1.00 -9.42
C ASP A 310 -25.84 2.36 -8.97
N GLY A 311 -25.10 3.02 -9.89
CA GLY A 311 -24.52 4.36 -9.67
C GLY A 311 -23.28 4.42 -8.77
N ARG A 312 -22.66 3.28 -8.41
CA ARG A 312 -21.42 3.22 -7.62
C ARG A 312 -20.38 2.35 -8.28
N GLY A 313 -19.11 2.75 -8.15
CA GLY A 313 -17.97 1.97 -8.59
C GLY A 313 -17.82 0.68 -7.77
N VAL A 314 -17.60 -0.44 -8.45
CA VAL A 314 -17.20 -1.72 -7.84
C VAL A 314 -15.92 -2.18 -8.53
N TYR A 315 -14.87 -2.42 -7.73
CA TYR A 315 -13.56 -2.70 -8.30
C TYR A 315 -12.68 -3.59 -7.43
N SER A 316 -11.68 -4.19 -8.08
CA SER A 316 -10.60 -4.88 -7.39
C SER A 316 -9.64 -3.88 -6.75
N PHE A 317 -9.30 -4.10 -5.49
CA PHE A 317 -8.42 -3.24 -4.71
C PHE A 317 -7.25 -4.05 -4.15
N CYS A 318 -6.04 -3.49 -4.28
CA CYS A 318 -4.84 -4.11 -3.72
C CYS A 318 -4.73 -5.62 -3.98
N MET A 319 -4.81 -6.03 -5.27
CA MET A 319 -4.63 -7.44 -5.67
C MET A 319 -3.21 -7.90 -5.35
N CYS A 320 -3.07 -9.01 -4.64
CA CYS A 320 -1.83 -9.62 -4.17
C CYS A 320 -1.60 -10.96 -4.88
N PRO A 321 -0.88 -10.97 -6.02
CA PRO A 321 -0.58 -12.20 -6.72
C PRO A 321 0.43 -13.04 -5.93
N GLY A 322 0.26 -14.38 -5.98
CA GLY A 322 1.11 -15.28 -5.21
C GLY A 322 1.22 -14.90 -3.74
N GLY A 323 0.12 -14.43 -3.14
CA GLY A 323 0.09 -13.85 -1.82
C GLY A 323 -0.82 -14.59 -0.84
N VAL A 324 -1.03 -14.00 0.33
CA VAL A 324 -1.85 -14.56 1.41
C VAL A 324 -2.82 -13.51 1.95
N VAL A 325 -3.96 -13.96 2.46
CA VAL A 325 -4.90 -13.13 3.22
C VAL A 325 -4.45 -13.08 4.67
N VAL A 326 -4.55 -11.92 5.31
CA VAL A 326 -4.10 -11.70 6.69
C VAL A 326 -5.16 -10.99 7.53
N PRO A 327 -5.21 -11.23 8.85
CA PRO A 327 -6.04 -10.45 9.76
C PRO A 327 -5.39 -9.08 9.98
N ALA A 328 -6.12 -8.00 9.75
CA ALA A 328 -5.58 -6.63 9.74
C ALA A 328 -6.31 -5.67 10.68
N ALA A 329 -7.06 -6.18 11.65
CA ALA A 329 -7.67 -5.35 12.69
C ALA A 329 -6.59 -4.66 13.54
N SER A 330 -6.83 -3.40 13.90
CA SER A 330 -5.92 -2.60 14.74
C SER A 330 -6.43 -2.36 16.15
N SER A 331 -7.62 -2.88 16.48
CA SER A 331 -8.22 -2.75 17.80
C SER A 331 -8.91 -4.06 18.22
N PRO A 332 -8.90 -4.41 19.50
CA PRO A 332 -9.67 -5.54 20.03
C PRO A 332 -11.16 -5.42 19.69
N GLY A 333 -11.84 -6.55 19.52
CA GLY A 333 -13.27 -6.57 19.20
C GLY A 333 -13.61 -6.22 17.75
N GLN A 334 -12.63 -6.18 16.88
CA GLN A 334 -12.78 -5.95 15.44
C GLN A 334 -12.16 -7.09 14.62
N LEU A 335 -12.73 -7.34 13.43
CA LEU A 335 -12.15 -8.24 12.46
C LEU A 335 -12.12 -7.55 11.10
N VAL A 336 -10.93 -7.45 10.54
CA VAL A 336 -10.65 -6.89 9.21
C VAL A 336 -9.68 -7.83 8.50
N VAL A 337 -9.88 -8.02 7.21
CA VAL A 337 -8.97 -8.81 6.38
C VAL A 337 -8.27 -7.92 5.36
N ASN A 338 -7.02 -8.24 5.08
CA ASN A 338 -6.22 -7.61 4.05
C ASN A 338 -5.35 -8.67 3.36
N GLY A 339 -4.45 -8.29 2.46
CA GLY A 339 -3.57 -9.21 1.78
C GLY A 339 -2.14 -8.70 1.70
N MET A 340 -1.22 -9.65 1.57
CA MET A 340 0.20 -9.37 1.33
C MET A 340 0.80 -10.42 0.39
N SER A 341 1.93 -10.10 -0.23
CA SER A 341 2.70 -11.06 -1.02
C SER A 341 4.19 -10.98 -0.67
N PRO A 342 4.90 -12.11 -0.66
CA PRO A 342 6.35 -12.12 -0.63
C PRO A 342 6.93 -11.59 -1.94
N SER A 343 8.21 -11.24 -1.95
CA SER A 343 8.91 -10.67 -3.11
C SER A 343 8.88 -11.57 -4.35
N ASN A 344 8.89 -12.90 -4.15
CA ASN A 344 8.82 -13.89 -5.23
C ASN A 344 7.39 -14.18 -5.71
N ARG A 345 6.34 -13.71 -5.00
CA ARG A 345 4.93 -13.99 -5.32
C ARG A 345 4.67 -15.46 -5.60
N GLY A 346 5.26 -16.32 -4.75
CA GLY A 346 5.39 -17.77 -4.97
C GLY A 346 4.38 -18.62 -4.20
N THR A 347 3.39 -18.07 -3.51
CA THR A 347 2.39 -18.89 -2.81
C THR A 347 1.40 -19.50 -3.81
N TYR A 348 0.67 -20.51 -3.34
CA TYR A 348 -0.39 -21.14 -4.13
C TYR A 348 -1.58 -20.19 -4.42
N TRP A 349 -1.75 -19.13 -3.64
CA TRP A 349 -2.91 -18.27 -3.62
C TRP A 349 -2.67 -16.92 -4.28
N SER A 350 -3.74 -16.30 -4.70
CA SER A 350 -3.84 -14.88 -5.03
C SER A 350 -5.06 -14.30 -4.35
N ASN A 351 -5.03 -13.04 -3.96
CA ASN A 351 -6.19 -12.41 -3.34
C ASN A 351 -6.30 -10.93 -3.72
N SER A 352 -7.51 -10.40 -3.59
CA SER A 352 -7.80 -8.99 -3.86
C SER A 352 -8.96 -8.51 -2.99
N GLY A 353 -8.90 -7.29 -2.49
CA GLY A 353 -10.11 -6.60 -2.07
C GLY A 353 -11.08 -6.46 -3.24
N MET A 354 -12.34 -6.73 -3.02
CA MET A 354 -13.42 -6.48 -3.96
C MET A 354 -14.39 -5.55 -3.28
N VAL A 355 -14.39 -4.30 -3.68
CA VAL A 355 -14.96 -3.21 -2.89
C VAL A 355 -15.94 -2.35 -3.67
N VAL A 356 -16.88 -1.78 -2.95
CA VAL A 356 -17.92 -0.89 -3.44
C VAL A 356 -17.64 0.51 -2.92
N GLU A 357 -17.66 1.48 -3.80
CA GLU A 357 -17.55 2.90 -3.46
C GLU A 357 -18.73 3.33 -2.58
N ILE A 358 -18.44 4.05 -1.50
CA ILE A 358 -19.41 4.56 -0.53
C ILE A 358 -19.08 6.01 -0.26
N HIS A 359 -20.09 6.85 -0.33
CA HIS A 359 -20.02 8.28 -0.03
C HIS A 359 -20.74 8.61 1.29
N PRO A 360 -20.47 9.75 1.91
CA PRO A 360 -21.15 10.15 3.15
C PRO A 360 -22.68 10.14 3.05
N GLU A 361 -23.23 10.50 1.89
CA GLU A 361 -24.67 10.50 1.62
C GLU A 361 -25.29 9.09 1.52
N ASP A 362 -24.50 8.06 1.36
CA ASP A 362 -24.97 6.66 1.32
C ASP A 362 -25.17 6.05 2.71
N LEU A 363 -24.67 6.73 3.76
CA LEU A 363 -24.72 6.21 5.12
C LEU A 363 -26.13 6.28 5.70
N PRO A 364 -26.55 5.27 6.50
CA PRO A 364 -27.76 5.32 7.28
C PRO A 364 -27.81 6.57 8.19
N GLU A 365 -29.00 7.14 8.38
CA GLU A 365 -29.25 8.38 9.14
C GLU A 365 -28.61 8.39 10.53
N LYS A 366 -28.56 7.23 11.20
CA LYS A 366 -27.94 7.09 12.53
C LYS A 366 -26.48 7.54 12.61
N TYR A 367 -25.75 7.62 11.47
CA TYR A 367 -24.37 8.07 11.45
C TYR A 367 -24.22 9.59 11.29
N GLN A 368 -25.26 10.32 10.92
CA GLN A 368 -25.21 11.78 10.73
C GLN A 368 -24.80 12.52 12.00
N GLN A 369 -25.13 11.98 13.18
CA GLN A 369 -24.70 12.54 14.47
C GLN A 369 -23.17 12.65 14.63
N TYR A 370 -22.39 11.85 13.92
CA TYR A 370 -20.92 11.85 13.97
C TYR A 370 -20.27 12.86 13.02
N GLN A 371 -21.07 13.52 12.16
CA GLN A 371 -20.60 14.57 11.26
C GLN A 371 -19.40 14.12 10.40
N GLU A 372 -18.24 14.78 10.50
CA GLU A 372 -17.02 14.48 9.72
C GLU A 372 -16.47 13.08 10.01
N LEU A 373 -16.77 12.48 11.15
CA LEU A 373 -16.35 11.14 11.55
C LEU A 373 -17.36 10.04 11.18
N ALA A 374 -18.45 10.37 10.51
CA ALA A 374 -19.52 9.42 10.18
C ALA A 374 -19.02 8.17 9.43
N MET A 375 -18.16 8.37 8.44
CA MET A 375 -17.58 7.26 7.67
C MET A 375 -16.67 6.36 8.52
N MET A 376 -15.94 6.95 9.46
CA MET A 376 -15.07 6.22 10.40
C MET A 376 -15.91 5.32 11.31
N HIS A 377 -16.97 5.85 11.90
CA HIS A 377 -17.86 5.06 12.77
C HIS A 377 -18.60 3.97 12.00
N TYR A 378 -18.96 4.22 10.74
CA TYR A 378 -19.54 3.18 9.88
C TYR A 378 -18.56 2.02 9.63
N GLN A 379 -17.27 2.33 9.39
CA GLN A 379 -16.23 1.30 9.30
C GLN A 379 -16.12 0.48 10.59
N GLU A 380 -16.06 1.16 11.74
CA GLU A 380 -15.92 0.52 13.05
C GLU A 380 -17.08 -0.44 13.35
N ASP A 381 -18.31 0.01 13.08
CA ASP A 381 -19.50 -0.82 13.30
C ASP A 381 -19.48 -2.06 12.40
N LEU A 382 -19.05 -1.94 11.15
CA LEU A 382 -18.96 -3.08 10.25
C LEU A 382 -17.84 -4.05 10.65
N GLU A 383 -16.69 -3.53 11.10
CA GLU A 383 -15.58 -4.34 11.61
C GLU A 383 -15.98 -5.10 12.88
N ARG A 384 -16.76 -4.45 13.77
CA ARG A 384 -17.33 -5.07 14.97
C ARG A 384 -18.37 -6.13 14.60
N THR A 385 -19.30 -5.83 13.71
CA THR A 385 -20.27 -6.79 13.18
C THR A 385 -19.58 -8.01 12.60
N CYS A 386 -18.50 -7.81 11.83
CA CYS A 386 -17.71 -8.92 11.31
C CYS A 386 -17.10 -9.79 12.41
N PHE A 387 -16.57 -9.19 13.46
CA PHE A 387 -16.05 -9.91 14.63
C PHE A 387 -17.13 -10.70 15.37
N GLU A 388 -18.32 -10.13 15.55
CA GLU A 388 -19.47 -10.81 16.16
C GLU A 388 -19.94 -11.99 15.31
N GLN A 389 -20.02 -11.83 13.98
CA GLN A 389 -20.33 -12.91 13.04
C GLN A 389 -19.25 -14.00 13.02
N ALA A 390 -18.04 -13.67 13.41
CA ALA A 390 -16.91 -14.58 13.62
C ALA A 390 -16.89 -15.19 15.05
N LYS A 391 -18.00 -15.12 15.80
CA LYS A 391 -18.13 -15.61 17.18
C LYS A 391 -17.08 -15.00 18.11
N CYS A 392 -16.85 -13.71 17.97
CA CYS A 392 -15.88 -12.94 18.75
C CYS A 392 -14.45 -13.52 18.71
N SER A 393 -14.03 -13.94 17.51
CA SER A 393 -12.68 -14.47 17.25
C SER A 393 -12.06 -13.86 16.00
N GLN A 394 -10.78 -14.15 15.75
CA GLN A 394 -10.12 -13.79 14.50
C GLN A 394 -10.28 -14.86 13.38
N VAL A 395 -11.08 -15.91 13.61
CA VAL A 395 -11.47 -16.90 12.60
C VAL A 395 -12.50 -16.26 11.67
N ALA A 396 -12.10 -15.87 10.46
CA ALA A 396 -12.94 -15.05 9.60
C ALA A 396 -14.12 -15.84 9.01
N GLY A 397 -15.25 -15.14 8.84
CA GLY A 397 -16.40 -15.66 8.10
C GLY A 397 -16.09 -15.73 6.61
N ALA A 398 -16.43 -16.85 5.96
CA ALA A 398 -16.17 -17.05 4.55
C ALA A 398 -17.34 -17.74 3.83
N GLN A 399 -17.42 -17.51 2.51
CA GLN A 399 -18.40 -18.11 1.60
C GLN A 399 -17.75 -18.39 0.26
N ARG A 400 -18.11 -19.49 -0.42
CA ARG A 400 -17.64 -19.71 -1.79
C ARG A 400 -18.20 -18.63 -2.72
N MET A 401 -17.43 -18.21 -3.70
CA MET A 401 -17.79 -17.08 -4.55
C MET A 401 -19.14 -17.26 -5.29
N LYS A 402 -19.39 -18.43 -5.89
CA LYS A 402 -20.69 -18.69 -6.56
C LYS A 402 -21.84 -18.76 -5.56
N ASP A 403 -21.63 -19.41 -4.42
CA ASP A 403 -22.65 -19.50 -3.36
C ASP A 403 -23.02 -18.10 -2.84
N PHE A 404 -22.04 -17.22 -2.66
CA PHE A 404 -22.28 -15.80 -2.31
C PHE A 404 -23.12 -15.09 -3.38
N VAL A 405 -22.77 -15.27 -4.67
CA VAL A 405 -23.50 -14.66 -5.79
C VAL A 405 -24.92 -15.17 -5.90
N GLU A 406 -25.14 -16.46 -5.65
CA GLU A 406 -26.45 -17.12 -5.74
C GLU A 406 -27.28 -17.00 -4.46
N GLY A 407 -26.71 -16.47 -3.37
CA GLY A 407 -27.38 -16.37 -2.06
C GLY A 407 -27.58 -17.72 -1.39
N LYS A 408 -26.63 -18.65 -1.55
CA LYS A 408 -26.67 -20.00 -0.99
C LYS A 408 -25.64 -20.19 0.14
N PRO A 409 -25.94 -21.00 1.16
CA PRO A 409 -24.96 -21.34 2.16
C PRO A 409 -23.83 -22.20 1.59
N SER A 410 -22.60 -21.94 1.96
CA SER A 410 -21.45 -22.81 1.70
C SER A 410 -21.33 -23.85 2.81
N LYS A 411 -21.54 -25.12 2.49
CA LYS A 411 -21.41 -26.21 3.49
C LYS A 411 -19.95 -26.45 3.89
N LEU A 412 -19.02 -26.29 2.95
CA LEU A 412 -17.59 -26.47 3.15
C LEU A 412 -16.86 -25.27 2.52
N ILE A 413 -15.85 -24.77 3.22
CA ILE A 413 -14.94 -23.75 2.72
C ILE A 413 -13.69 -24.47 2.21
N PRO A 414 -13.22 -24.22 0.96
CA PRO A 414 -11.97 -24.73 0.45
C PRO A 414 -10.78 -24.31 1.33
N PRO A 415 -9.61 -24.94 1.20
CA PRO A 415 -8.38 -24.46 1.80
C PRO A 415 -8.10 -23.00 1.46
N SER A 416 -7.51 -22.28 2.37
CA SER A 416 -7.22 -20.84 2.26
C SER A 416 -5.85 -20.52 2.85
N SER A 417 -5.28 -19.39 2.44
CA SER A 417 -4.06 -18.85 3.02
C SER A 417 -4.28 -18.15 4.37
N PHE A 418 -5.53 -17.91 4.78
CA PHE A 418 -5.82 -17.12 5.99
C PHE A 418 -5.37 -17.85 7.27
N PRO A 419 -4.36 -17.34 8.00
CA PRO A 419 -3.68 -18.12 9.03
C PRO A 419 -4.50 -18.33 10.30
N ALA A 420 -5.46 -17.47 10.60
CA ALA A 420 -6.33 -17.62 11.77
C ALA A 420 -7.48 -18.61 11.54
N GLY A 421 -7.62 -19.15 10.31
CA GLY A 421 -8.68 -20.08 9.93
C GLY A 421 -9.97 -19.41 9.46
N LEU A 422 -10.78 -20.18 8.73
CA LEU A 422 -12.07 -19.73 8.19
C LEU A 422 -13.22 -20.57 8.72
N GLN A 423 -14.39 -19.95 8.84
CA GLN A 423 -15.64 -20.63 9.14
C GLN A 423 -16.72 -20.27 8.11
N PRO A 424 -17.64 -21.21 7.75
CA PRO A 424 -18.77 -20.89 6.90
C PRO A 424 -19.60 -19.75 7.50
N SER A 425 -19.90 -18.73 6.68
CA SER A 425 -20.70 -17.59 7.10
C SER A 425 -21.58 -17.10 5.93
N ARG A 426 -22.72 -16.54 6.25
CA ARG A 426 -23.68 -16.00 5.26
C ARG A 426 -23.38 -14.52 5.00
N LEU A 427 -22.18 -14.24 4.40
CA LEU A 427 -21.79 -12.87 4.04
C LEU A 427 -22.86 -12.20 3.17
N ASP A 428 -23.51 -12.97 2.29
CA ASP A 428 -24.60 -12.51 1.43
C ASP A 428 -25.83 -12.00 2.21
N GLN A 429 -25.95 -12.32 3.50
CA GLN A 429 -27.07 -11.92 4.35
C GLN A 429 -26.71 -10.80 5.34
N TRP A 430 -25.55 -10.86 6.00
CA TRP A 430 -25.21 -9.90 7.05
C TRP A 430 -24.42 -8.67 6.55
N LEU A 431 -23.75 -8.77 5.39
CA LEU A 431 -23.20 -7.56 4.78
C LEU A 431 -24.32 -6.55 4.48
N PRO A 432 -24.07 -5.25 4.66
CA PRO A 432 -25.03 -4.23 4.27
C PRO A 432 -25.52 -4.45 2.83
N LYS A 433 -26.83 -4.45 2.61
CA LYS A 433 -27.43 -4.71 1.29
C LYS A 433 -26.83 -3.84 0.18
N PHE A 434 -26.54 -2.57 0.51
CA PHE A 434 -25.87 -1.64 -0.38
C PHE A 434 -24.55 -2.21 -0.94
N ILE A 435 -23.77 -2.90 -0.12
CA ILE A 435 -22.48 -3.51 -0.48
C ILE A 435 -22.71 -4.88 -1.12
N GLY A 436 -23.43 -5.78 -0.42
CA GLY A 436 -23.60 -7.18 -0.83
C GLY A 436 -24.23 -7.33 -2.20
N ASP A 437 -25.31 -6.59 -2.49
CA ASP A 437 -26.03 -6.68 -3.78
C ASP A 437 -25.17 -6.16 -4.94
N ARG A 438 -24.38 -5.09 -4.73
CA ARG A 438 -23.45 -4.56 -5.74
C ARG A 438 -22.31 -5.52 -6.03
N LEU A 439 -21.72 -6.14 -5.01
CA LEU A 439 -20.69 -7.16 -5.19
C LEU A 439 -21.22 -8.37 -5.97
N ARG A 440 -22.42 -8.86 -5.65
CA ARG A 440 -23.06 -10.00 -6.35
C ARG A 440 -23.28 -9.71 -7.83
N LYS A 441 -23.73 -8.50 -8.19
CA LYS A 441 -23.90 -8.06 -9.58
C LYS A 441 -22.53 -7.92 -10.28
N ALA A 442 -21.57 -7.29 -9.63
CA ALA A 442 -20.22 -7.08 -10.18
C ALA A 442 -19.48 -8.40 -10.44
N PHE A 443 -19.58 -9.39 -9.54
CA PHE A 443 -18.93 -10.69 -9.73
C PHE A 443 -19.46 -11.42 -10.98
N LYS A 444 -20.73 -11.26 -11.34
CA LYS A 444 -21.26 -11.78 -12.60
C LYS A 444 -20.63 -11.06 -13.80
N VAL A 445 -20.50 -9.74 -13.74
CA VAL A 445 -19.85 -8.95 -14.80
C VAL A 445 -18.38 -9.38 -14.98
N PHE A 446 -17.64 -9.52 -13.89
CA PHE A 446 -16.22 -9.94 -13.92
C PHE A 446 -16.07 -11.38 -14.40
N GLY A 447 -16.96 -12.29 -14.01
CA GLY A 447 -16.99 -13.67 -14.50
C GLY A 447 -17.26 -13.79 -16.00
N ASN A 448 -18.07 -12.88 -16.56
CA ASN A 448 -18.32 -12.81 -18.01
C ASN A 448 -17.11 -12.23 -18.77
N ALA A 449 -16.43 -11.23 -18.19
CA ALA A 449 -15.24 -10.62 -18.77
C ALA A 449 -14.01 -11.54 -18.72
N ALA A 450 -13.90 -12.36 -17.67
CA ALA A 450 -12.80 -13.28 -17.41
C ALA A 450 -13.35 -14.69 -17.14
N LYS A 451 -13.50 -15.49 -18.20
CA LYS A 451 -14.05 -16.84 -18.09
C LYS A 451 -13.26 -17.71 -17.11
N GLY A 452 -13.95 -18.31 -16.15
CA GLY A 452 -13.36 -19.10 -15.07
C GLY A 452 -13.15 -18.33 -13.76
N PHE A 453 -13.17 -17.00 -13.77
CA PHE A 453 -13.01 -16.18 -12.57
C PHE A 453 -14.13 -16.40 -11.54
N LEU A 454 -15.38 -16.45 -11.96
CA LEU A 454 -16.53 -16.77 -11.11
C LEU A 454 -16.57 -18.30 -10.88
N THR A 455 -16.04 -18.76 -9.77
CA THR A 455 -15.87 -20.19 -9.44
C THR A 455 -16.12 -20.45 -7.95
N ASN A 456 -16.38 -21.72 -7.59
CA ASN A 456 -16.41 -22.18 -6.19
C ASN A 456 -15.06 -22.64 -5.66
N GLU A 457 -14.00 -22.56 -6.47
CA GLU A 457 -12.62 -22.60 -5.97
C GLU A 457 -12.19 -21.28 -5.31
N ALA A 458 -12.90 -20.19 -5.62
CA ALA A 458 -12.69 -18.89 -5.01
C ALA A 458 -13.52 -18.73 -3.74
N ILE A 459 -12.94 -18.00 -2.78
CA ILE A 459 -13.52 -17.75 -1.45
C ILE A 459 -13.67 -16.25 -1.23
N VAL A 460 -14.85 -15.84 -0.78
CA VAL A 460 -15.16 -14.50 -0.29
C VAL A 460 -14.96 -14.50 1.21
N ILE A 461 -14.12 -13.62 1.74
CA ILE A 461 -13.77 -13.50 3.16
C ILE A 461 -14.15 -12.09 3.64
N GLY A 462 -14.90 -11.99 4.72
CA GLY A 462 -15.31 -10.69 5.28
C GLY A 462 -14.33 -10.20 6.35
N VAL A 463 -14.13 -8.93 6.48
CA VAL A 463 -14.54 -7.75 5.70
C VAL A 463 -13.30 -6.93 5.32
N GLU A 464 -13.29 -6.34 4.15
CA GLU A 464 -12.26 -5.37 3.71
C GLU A 464 -12.84 -3.96 3.84
N THR A 465 -12.38 -3.16 4.81
CA THR A 465 -12.92 -1.82 5.09
C THR A 465 -11.87 -0.72 4.92
N ARG A 466 -10.58 -1.08 4.92
CA ARG A 466 -9.49 -0.12 5.05
C ARG A 466 -8.80 0.17 3.72
N THR A 467 -9.57 0.66 2.76
CA THR A 467 -9.09 0.99 1.41
C THR A 467 -8.50 2.39 1.30
N SER A 468 -9.00 3.32 2.10
CA SER A 468 -8.54 4.71 2.16
C SER A 468 -9.03 5.38 3.44
N SER A 469 -8.50 6.58 3.72
CA SER A 469 -8.95 7.38 4.86
C SER A 469 -10.45 7.69 4.79
N PRO A 470 -11.22 7.49 5.89
CA PRO A 470 -12.61 7.91 6.00
C PRO A 470 -12.77 9.40 6.27
N VAL A 471 -11.66 10.08 6.57
CA VAL A 471 -11.60 11.50 6.94
C VAL A 471 -10.53 12.18 6.10
N ARG A 472 -10.76 13.43 5.74
CA ARG A 472 -9.73 14.33 5.22
C ARG A 472 -9.37 15.34 6.28
N ILE A 473 -8.08 15.58 6.46
CA ILE A 473 -7.55 16.67 7.26
C ILE A 473 -7.19 17.78 6.27
N PRO A 474 -8.04 18.84 6.11
CA PRO A 474 -7.88 19.81 5.03
C PRO A 474 -6.60 20.63 5.21
N ARG A 475 -5.92 20.90 4.10
CA ARG A 475 -4.71 21.71 4.06
C ARG A 475 -4.73 22.64 2.86
N ASP A 476 -4.06 23.74 2.96
CA ASP A 476 -3.86 24.67 1.86
C ASP A 476 -3.09 23.97 0.72
N ARG A 477 -3.38 24.35 -0.51
CA ARG A 477 -2.85 23.66 -1.68
C ARG A 477 -1.38 23.96 -1.94
N ASP A 478 -0.95 25.16 -1.62
CA ASP A 478 0.38 25.68 -1.94
C ASP A 478 1.33 25.52 -0.75
N THR A 479 0.90 25.94 0.44
CA THR A 479 1.70 25.84 1.67
C THR A 479 1.67 24.47 2.32
N LEU A 480 0.72 23.60 1.97
CA LEU A 480 0.44 22.31 2.59
C LEU A 480 0.20 22.35 4.10
N SER A 481 0.14 23.52 4.71
CA SER A 481 -0.26 23.71 6.10
C SER A 481 -1.77 23.52 6.25
N HIS A 482 -2.22 23.09 7.42
CA HIS A 482 -3.65 23.00 7.72
C HIS A 482 -4.33 24.35 7.53
N ILE A 483 -5.57 24.36 7.00
CA ILE A 483 -6.24 25.60 6.56
C ILE A 483 -6.55 26.60 7.69
N THR A 484 -6.67 26.13 8.93
CA THR A 484 -6.99 26.99 10.10
C THR A 484 -5.92 26.97 11.17
N VAL A 485 -4.97 26.04 11.13
CA VAL A 485 -3.93 25.86 12.15
C VAL A 485 -2.55 25.86 11.49
N LYS A 486 -1.76 26.89 11.73
CA LYS A 486 -0.39 27.00 11.22
C LYS A 486 0.53 25.97 11.90
N GLY A 487 1.65 25.64 11.27
CA GLY A 487 2.62 24.70 11.84
C GLY A 487 2.20 23.22 11.85
N LEU A 488 0.98 22.91 11.36
CA LEU A 488 0.48 21.55 11.17
C LEU A 488 0.44 21.21 9.68
N TYR A 489 1.16 20.15 9.28
CA TYR A 489 1.24 19.66 7.91
C TYR A 489 0.59 18.28 7.80
N PRO A 490 -0.72 18.19 7.47
CA PRO A 490 -1.39 16.91 7.26
C PRO A 490 -0.78 16.16 6.08
N CYS A 491 -0.29 14.95 6.29
CA CYS A 491 0.52 14.22 5.33
C CYS A 491 -0.02 12.83 5.01
N GLY A 492 0.08 12.46 3.75
CA GLY A 492 -0.06 11.10 3.27
C GLY A 492 -1.50 10.59 3.23
N GLU A 493 -1.63 9.28 3.46
CA GLU A 493 -2.91 8.57 3.34
C GLU A 493 -3.86 8.91 4.49
N GLY A 494 -3.34 9.08 5.71
CA GLY A 494 -4.14 9.49 6.87
C GLY A 494 -4.79 10.85 6.71
N ALA A 495 -4.11 11.79 6.07
CA ALA A 495 -4.67 13.10 5.75
C ALA A 495 -5.62 13.10 4.53
N GLY A 496 -5.75 11.97 3.82
CA GLY A 496 -6.65 11.82 2.67
C GLY A 496 -6.06 12.29 1.33
N TYR A 497 -4.73 12.42 1.21
CA TYR A 497 -4.06 12.93 0.00
C TYR A 497 -3.23 11.90 -0.76
N ALA A 498 -3.04 10.72 -0.21
CA ALA A 498 -2.31 9.61 -0.84
C ALA A 498 -3.12 8.30 -0.76
N GLY A 499 -2.64 7.25 -1.43
CA GLY A 499 -3.29 5.94 -1.44
C GLY A 499 -2.28 4.82 -1.76
N GLY A 500 -1.13 4.81 -1.08
CA GLY A 500 -0.10 3.79 -1.20
C GLY A 500 1.31 4.32 -0.94
N ILE A 501 2.31 3.43 -0.95
CA ILE A 501 3.68 3.70 -0.52
C ILE A 501 4.30 4.91 -1.24
N VAL A 502 4.35 4.87 -2.58
CA VAL A 502 5.02 5.92 -3.37
C VAL A 502 4.31 7.26 -3.26
N SER A 503 2.97 7.27 -3.32
CA SER A 503 2.22 8.53 -3.21
C SER A 503 2.31 9.15 -1.82
N SER A 504 2.38 8.34 -0.75
CA SER A 504 2.60 8.81 0.62
C SER A 504 4.03 9.34 0.81
N ALA A 505 5.03 8.65 0.24
CA ALA A 505 6.43 9.08 0.26
C ALA A 505 6.62 10.44 -0.43
N ILE A 506 6.05 10.61 -1.64
CA ILE A 506 6.06 11.89 -2.37
C ILE A 506 5.38 12.99 -1.54
N ASP A 507 4.27 12.68 -0.90
CA ASP A 507 3.54 13.66 -0.09
C ASP A 507 4.34 14.04 1.17
N GLY A 508 5.07 13.09 1.76
CA GLY A 508 5.98 13.34 2.86
C GLY A 508 7.12 14.29 2.49
N GLU A 509 7.80 14.05 1.35
CA GLU A 509 8.82 14.98 0.84
C GLU A 509 8.27 16.39 0.63
N ARG A 510 7.07 16.51 0.03
CA ARG A 510 6.42 17.81 -0.20
C ARG A 510 6.06 18.54 1.10
N CYS A 511 5.56 17.82 2.11
CA CYS A 511 5.29 18.43 3.42
C CYS A 511 6.58 18.91 4.09
N ALA A 512 7.67 18.16 3.97
CA ALA A 512 8.98 18.57 4.46
C ALA A 512 9.52 19.83 3.75
N GLU A 513 9.36 19.89 2.43
CA GLU A 513 9.74 21.07 1.62
C GLU A 513 8.91 22.31 2.00
N ALA A 514 7.61 22.14 2.16
CA ALA A 514 6.72 23.23 2.57
C ALA A 514 7.04 23.74 3.98
N LEU A 515 7.25 22.82 4.93
CA LEU A 515 7.68 23.20 6.29
C LEU A 515 9.03 23.93 6.28
N ALA A 516 9.98 23.49 5.45
CA ALA A 516 11.31 24.10 5.39
C ALA A 516 11.28 25.58 4.96
N THR A 517 10.28 26.00 4.17
CA THR A 517 10.16 27.41 3.76
C THR A 517 9.96 28.34 4.95
N THR A 518 9.33 27.88 6.03
CA THR A 518 9.04 28.71 7.22
C THR A 518 10.28 28.97 8.08
N PHE A 519 11.39 28.30 7.84
CA PHE A 519 12.67 28.57 8.52
C PHE A 519 13.52 29.61 7.77
N ASN A 520 13.10 30.03 6.58
CA ASN A 520 13.83 31.01 5.77
C ASN A 520 13.20 32.42 5.88
N ASP A 521 12.03 32.53 6.53
CA ASP A 521 11.35 33.77 6.86
C ASP A 521 11.71 34.23 8.29
#